data_f5369122ffd26dfbd43012eae1c92375
#
_entry.id   f5369122ffd26dfbd43012eae1c92375
#
_cell.length_a   1.000
_cell.length_b   1.000
_cell.length_c   1.000
_cell.angle_alpha   90.00
_cell.angle_beta   90.00
_cell.angle_gamma   90.00
#
_symmetry.space_group_name_H-M   'P 1'
#
loop_
_entity.id
_entity.type
_entity.pdbx_description
1 polymer ?
#
loop_
_entity_poly.entity_id
_entity_poly.type
_entity_poly.pdbx_seq_one_letter_code
_entity_poly.pdbx_strand_id
1 'polypeptide(L)'
;MKLGRRKFLGLGSAALVGLSLKREKKIEGSFVNDSFQMGHLLRDRASFPEAKRKEKLPVVIVGGGIAGLSAAWRLHKRGFHDFVLLEMNSQPGGNARWGENEITAYPWAAHYVPVPGPKAVYVRELFEDLGVLRDGQWNERYLAFAPQERLFLYGRWQDGIEPAVGLKQKDREQFQRLEERFAAYRNSGSFTIPLELGLSAKDQALDGLSFSEWLHQQGFDSRLLHWYMNYACRDDYGALASDTSAWAGIHYFSSREVEEKGPLTWPEGNGWITRRLLERVSENIRTNQMVHRITESARGVSVFAGDTEFQAEFVIFAAPTFLAPYLLEKFPGLHDFVYSPWLTANLTLDRYPDSRGAEPSWDTVFLDSPTLGYVDAMHQSLRTFVDRTVWTFYWSLAEGAPAQNRQLLLEKDWAYWKEAILHDLERVHSDIRQCVSRIDIMRMGHAMIRPAVGSMFSEERHRLSRLDGRILFANSDLSGISIFEEAQYHGVEAAQKVFKKLHG
;
A
#
# COMPACT_ATOMS: atom_id res chain seq x y z
N MET A 1 6.69 34.50 -79.36
CA MET A 1 7.35 34.79 -78.05
C MET A 1 6.99 33.66 -77.10
N LYS A 2 7.92 32.75 -76.87
CA LYS A 2 7.70 31.53 -76.04
C LYS A 2 8.07 31.90 -74.61
N LEU A 3 7.10 32.00 -73.67
CA LEU A 3 7.32 32.12 -72.26
C LEU A 3 7.62 30.73 -71.68
N GLY A 4 8.81 30.59 -71.14
CA GLY A 4 9.35 29.33 -70.70
C GLY A 4 8.71 28.81 -69.41
N ARG A 5 8.57 27.48 -69.34
CA ARG A 5 8.05 26.64 -68.26
C ARG A 5 8.77 26.76 -66.90
N ARG A 6 9.72 27.67 -66.75
CA ARG A 6 10.54 27.83 -65.51
C ARG A 6 10.02 28.85 -64.50
N LYS A 7 8.94 29.58 -64.78
CA LYS A 7 8.37 30.56 -63.86
C LYS A 7 7.08 30.12 -63.14
N PHE A 8 6.63 28.88 -63.36
CA PHE A 8 5.44 28.33 -62.70
C PHE A 8 5.76 27.41 -61.52
N LEU A 9 7.05 27.08 -61.29
CA LEU A 9 7.50 26.23 -60.19
C LEU A 9 8.05 27.01 -58.97
N GLY A 10 7.96 28.33 -58.98
CA GLY A 10 8.49 29.18 -57.93
C GLY A 10 7.44 29.72 -56.92
N LEU A 11 6.15 29.44 -57.13
CA LEU A 11 5.06 29.94 -56.28
C LEU A 11 4.22 28.84 -55.59
N GLY A 12 4.60 27.58 -55.74
CA GLY A 12 3.91 26.43 -55.18
C GLY A 12 4.58 25.80 -53.94
N SER A 13 5.74 26.33 -53.49
CA SER A 13 6.54 25.66 -52.44
C SER A 13 6.57 26.48 -51.09
N ALA A 14 5.76 27.52 -50.96
CA ALA A 14 5.70 28.34 -49.73
C ALA A 14 4.41 28.15 -48.95
N ALA A 15 3.63 27.14 -49.28
CA ALA A 15 2.40 26.82 -48.53
C ALA A 15 2.40 25.32 -48.27
N LEU A 16 2.86 24.90 -47.11
CA LEU A 16 2.57 23.65 -46.38
C LEU A 16 3.80 23.14 -45.60
N VAL A 17 4.52 24.08 -44.97
CA VAL A 17 5.11 23.74 -43.66
C VAL A 17 4.18 24.43 -42.66
N GLY A 18 2.95 23.98 -42.62
CA GLY A 18 2.11 24.07 -41.45
C GLY A 18 2.75 23.09 -40.45
N LEU A 19 3.74 23.57 -39.73
CA LEU A 19 4.07 23.00 -38.42
C LEU A 19 2.74 23.05 -37.65
N SER A 20 2.00 21.96 -37.71
CA SER A 20 1.02 21.60 -36.69
C SER A 20 1.83 21.51 -35.40
N LEU A 21 2.03 22.64 -34.76
CA LEU A 21 2.31 22.70 -33.34
C LEU A 21 1.08 22.04 -32.72
N LYS A 22 1.14 20.69 -32.57
CA LYS A 22 0.20 19.96 -31.73
C LYS A 22 0.28 20.70 -30.40
N ARG A 23 -0.75 21.50 -30.12
CA ARG A 23 -0.87 22.17 -28.84
C ARG A 23 -0.76 21.08 -27.81
N GLU A 24 0.31 21.07 -27.03
CA GLU A 24 0.47 20.08 -25.97
C GLU A 24 -0.79 20.12 -25.13
N LYS A 25 -1.41 18.95 -24.93
CA LYS A 25 -2.60 18.84 -24.11
C LYS A 25 -2.23 19.27 -22.69
N LYS A 26 -2.93 20.26 -22.17
CA LYS A 26 -2.74 20.68 -20.77
C LYS A 26 -3.21 19.55 -19.86
N ILE A 27 -2.28 18.98 -19.10
CA ILE A 27 -2.58 18.01 -18.06
C ILE A 27 -2.74 18.76 -16.74
N GLU A 28 -3.90 18.63 -16.12
CA GLU A 28 -4.23 19.24 -14.84
C GLU A 28 -3.85 18.34 -13.68
N GLY A 29 -4.01 18.84 -12.45
CA GLY A 29 -3.82 18.05 -11.21
C GLY A 29 -3.13 18.82 -10.11
N SER A 30 -2.90 18.12 -9.00
CA SER A 30 -2.30 18.71 -7.80
C SER A 30 -1.77 17.63 -6.88
N PHE A 31 -1.06 18.04 -5.80
CA PHE A 31 -0.91 17.18 -4.65
C PHE A 31 -2.22 17.06 -3.89
N VAL A 32 -2.48 15.88 -3.36
CA VAL A 32 -3.70 15.58 -2.61
C VAL A 32 -3.36 14.94 -1.26
N ASN A 33 -4.28 15.06 -0.29
CA ASN A 33 -4.13 14.49 1.05
C ASN A 33 -2.85 14.92 1.79
N ASP A 34 -2.48 16.18 1.65
CA ASP A 34 -1.27 16.77 2.23
C ASP A 34 -1.41 17.09 3.74
N SER A 35 -2.06 16.20 4.50
CA SER A 35 -2.19 16.33 5.97
C SER A 35 -0.90 16.07 6.76
N PHE A 36 0.20 15.75 6.07
CA PHE A 36 1.51 15.61 6.70
C PHE A 36 1.92 16.86 7.50
N GLN A 37 1.47 18.04 7.12
CA GLN A 37 1.71 19.28 7.85
C GLN A 37 1.19 19.19 9.30
N MET A 38 0.04 18.57 9.52
CA MET A 38 -0.49 18.33 10.88
C MET A 38 0.43 17.37 11.65
N GLY A 39 0.89 16.28 11.04
CA GLY A 39 1.85 15.36 11.65
C GLY A 39 3.19 16.02 11.96
N HIS A 40 3.65 16.95 11.12
CA HIS A 40 4.88 17.71 11.37
C HIS A 40 4.78 18.63 12.60
N LEU A 41 3.59 19.09 13.00
CA LEU A 41 3.42 19.82 14.26
C LEU A 41 3.86 18.97 15.47
N LEU A 42 3.61 17.66 15.46
CA LEU A 42 4.10 16.74 16.49
C LEU A 42 5.63 16.63 16.45
N ARG A 43 6.21 16.40 15.27
CA ARG A 43 7.66 16.32 15.05
C ARG A 43 8.36 17.60 15.55
N ASP A 44 7.80 18.74 15.22
CA ASP A 44 8.37 20.06 15.52
C ASP A 44 8.02 20.55 16.94
N ARG A 45 7.37 19.69 17.75
CA ARG A 45 6.96 19.96 19.12
C ARG A 45 6.19 21.27 19.28
N ALA A 46 5.25 21.50 18.36
CA ALA A 46 4.37 22.66 18.41
C ALA A 46 3.58 22.69 19.73
N SER A 47 3.24 23.88 20.18
CA SER A 47 2.35 24.05 21.33
C SER A 47 0.92 23.76 20.91
N PHE A 48 0.24 22.91 21.64
CA PHE A 48 -1.17 22.59 21.45
C PHE A 48 -2.04 23.29 22.51
N PRO A 49 -3.30 23.61 22.20
CA PRO A 49 -4.18 24.24 23.17
C PRO A 49 -4.43 23.34 24.36
N GLU A 50 -4.63 23.96 25.55
CA GLU A 50 -5.10 23.24 26.70
C GLU A 50 -6.52 22.71 26.48
N ALA A 51 -6.80 21.54 27.07
CA ALA A 51 -8.12 20.92 26.97
C ALA A 51 -9.16 21.76 27.72
N LYS A 52 -10.20 22.19 27.00
CA LYS A 52 -11.37 22.91 27.54
C LYS A 52 -12.53 21.98 27.86
N ARG A 53 -12.55 20.79 27.21
CA ARG A 53 -13.60 19.79 27.37
C ARG A 53 -12.99 18.50 27.88
N LYS A 54 -13.80 17.75 28.65
CA LYS A 54 -13.44 16.43 29.15
C LYS A 54 -14.54 15.45 28.82
N GLU A 55 -14.17 14.31 28.25
CA GLU A 55 -15.08 13.22 27.99
C GLU A 55 -14.53 11.94 28.62
N LYS A 56 -15.43 11.14 29.23
CA LYS A 56 -15.06 9.84 29.79
C LYS A 56 -15.63 8.74 28.95
N LEU A 57 -14.78 7.78 28.61
CA LEU A 57 -15.10 6.63 27.78
C LEU A 57 -14.26 5.44 28.24
N PRO A 58 -14.78 4.22 28.27
CA PRO A 58 -13.95 3.05 28.60
C PRO A 58 -12.78 2.87 27.62
N VAL A 59 -13.00 3.12 26.33
CA VAL A 59 -12.01 2.86 25.28
C VAL A 59 -11.86 4.03 24.31
N VAL A 60 -10.62 4.41 24.04
CA VAL A 60 -10.27 5.32 22.93
C VAL A 60 -9.38 4.58 21.94
N ILE A 61 -9.76 4.59 20.66
CA ILE A 61 -8.95 4.07 19.55
C ILE A 61 -8.30 5.26 18.85
N VAL A 62 -6.97 5.23 18.70
CA VAL A 62 -6.19 6.30 18.09
C VAL A 62 -5.70 5.85 16.72
N GLY A 63 -6.27 6.44 15.66
CA GLY A 63 -5.97 6.12 14.25
C GLY A 63 -7.08 5.32 13.57
N GLY A 64 -7.58 5.85 12.45
CA GLY A 64 -8.67 5.29 11.65
C GLY A 64 -8.20 4.51 10.42
N GLY A 65 -6.99 3.91 10.44
CA GLY A 65 -6.54 2.95 9.45
C GLY A 65 -7.20 1.57 9.63
N ILE A 66 -6.81 0.59 8.83
CA ILE A 66 -7.40 -0.77 8.88
C ILE A 66 -7.33 -1.37 10.28
N ALA A 67 -6.25 -1.20 11.02
CA ALA A 67 -6.13 -1.74 12.37
C ALA A 67 -7.16 -1.13 13.33
N GLY A 68 -7.29 0.21 13.35
CA GLY A 68 -8.26 0.89 14.21
C GLY A 68 -9.71 0.59 13.84
N LEU A 69 -10.02 0.57 12.54
CA LEU A 69 -11.36 0.20 12.03
C LEU A 69 -11.69 -1.26 12.33
N SER A 70 -10.71 -2.16 12.26
CA SER A 70 -10.90 -3.58 12.62
C SER A 70 -11.10 -3.77 14.13
N ALA A 71 -10.40 -2.98 14.95
CA ALA A 71 -10.63 -2.96 16.38
C ALA A 71 -12.04 -2.46 16.71
N ALA A 72 -12.48 -1.36 16.09
CA ALA A 72 -13.83 -0.82 16.25
C ALA A 72 -14.90 -1.84 15.81
N TRP A 73 -14.72 -2.47 14.63
CA TRP A 73 -15.59 -3.52 14.14
C TRP A 73 -15.68 -4.71 15.12
N ARG A 74 -14.55 -5.15 15.68
CA ARG A 74 -14.51 -6.26 16.64
C ARG A 74 -15.24 -5.92 17.93
N LEU A 75 -15.06 -4.73 18.49
CA LEU A 75 -15.80 -4.26 19.67
C LEU A 75 -17.29 -4.21 19.38
N HIS A 76 -17.69 -3.59 18.29
CA HIS A 76 -19.09 -3.49 17.85
C HIS A 76 -19.72 -4.89 17.68
N LYS A 77 -19.04 -5.82 17.02
CA LYS A 77 -19.49 -7.22 16.84
C LYS A 77 -19.68 -7.97 18.15
N ARG A 78 -18.93 -7.57 19.21
CA ARG A 78 -19.09 -8.07 20.58
C ARG A 78 -20.22 -7.38 21.37
N GLY A 79 -20.95 -6.46 20.76
CA GLY A 79 -21.99 -5.66 21.41
C GLY A 79 -21.46 -4.56 22.32
N PHE A 80 -20.17 -4.20 22.19
CA PHE A 80 -19.57 -3.11 22.95
C PHE A 80 -19.52 -1.85 22.09
N HIS A 81 -20.24 -0.80 22.49
CA HIS A 81 -20.42 0.43 21.72
C HIS A 81 -19.88 1.68 22.45
N ASP A 82 -19.43 1.55 23.69
CA ASP A 82 -18.95 2.68 24.49
C ASP A 82 -17.44 2.93 24.24
N PHE A 83 -17.14 3.38 23.03
CA PHE A 83 -15.79 3.75 22.60
C PHE A 83 -15.83 4.90 21.60
N VAL A 84 -14.69 5.55 21.41
CA VAL A 84 -14.48 6.52 20.32
C VAL A 84 -13.22 6.18 19.55
N LEU A 85 -13.29 6.31 18.21
CA LEU A 85 -12.14 6.26 17.32
C LEU A 85 -11.81 7.67 16.83
N LEU A 86 -10.58 8.11 17.04
CA LEU A 86 -10.07 9.42 16.66
C LEU A 86 -9.19 9.30 15.41
N GLU A 87 -9.56 10.01 14.36
CA GLU A 87 -8.81 10.07 13.08
C GLU A 87 -8.40 11.52 12.79
N MET A 88 -7.13 11.71 12.46
CA MET A 88 -6.56 13.03 12.14
C MET A 88 -7.14 13.61 10.84
N ASN A 89 -7.35 12.79 9.84
CA ASN A 89 -7.84 13.21 8.52
C ASN A 89 -9.37 13.34 8.52
N SER A 90 -9.89 14.02 7.50
CA SER A 90 -11.34 14.05 7.23
C SER A 90 -11.88 12.71 6.74
N GLN A 91 -11.04 11.88 6.12
CA GLN A 91 -11.39 10.55 5.61
C GLN A 91 -10.55 9.49 6.32
N PRO A 92 -11.17 8.56 7.06
CA PRO A 92 -10.49 7.39 7.61
C PRO A 92 -10.04 6.42 6.51
N GLY A 93 -9.18 5.47 6.87
CA GLY A 93 -8.73 4.40 5.98
C GLY A 93 -7.21 4.23 5.94
N GLY A 94 -6.42 5.24 6.35
CA GLY A 94 -4.97 5.15 6.29
C GLY A 94 -4.48 4.88 4.86
N ASN A 95 -3.72 3.80 4.64
CA ASN A 95 -3.29 3.38 3.30
C ASN A 95 -4.41 2.76 2.46
N ALA A 96 -5.56 2.40 3.05
CA ALA A 96 -6.74 1.91 2.34
C ALA A 96 -7.77 3.02 2.05
N ARG A 97 -7.32 4.28 1.92
CA ARG A 97 -8.16 5.40 1.46
C ARG A 97 -8.42 5.29 -0.03
N TRP A 98 -9.50 5.92 -0.47
CA TRP A 98 -9.92 5.94 -1.86
C TRP A 98 -10.27 7.36 -2.32
N GLY A 99 -10.35 7.54 -3.61
CA GLY A 99 -10.91 8.70 -4.27
C GLY A 99 -11.97 8.27 -5.28
N GLU A 100 -12.68 9.24 -5.82
CA GLU A 100 -13.66 9.02 -6.89
C GLU A 100 -13.76 10.25 -7.79
N ASN A 101 -14.10 10.03 -9.04
CA ASN A 101 -14.45 11.08 -10.00
C ASN A 101 -15.65 10.61 -10.84
N GLU A 102 -15.99 11.36 -11.89
CA GLU A 102 -17.12 11.04 -12.77
C GLU A 102 -16.95 9.73 -13.57
N ILE A 103 -15.75 9.16 -13.62
CA ILE A 103 -15.46 7.91 -14.34
C ILE A 103 -15.65 6.71 -13.41
N THR A 104 -14.96 6.71 -12.27
CA THR A 104 -14.91 5.58 -11.33
C THR A 104 -14.35 6.01 -9.98
N ALA A 105 -14.51 5.16 -8.98
CA ALA A 105 -13.72 5.19 -7.77
C ALA A 105 -12.33 4.56 -8.03
N TYR A 106 -11.32 4.91 -7.22
CA TYR A 106 -9.95 4.45 -7.37
C TYR A 106 -9.22 4.43 -6.02
N PRO A 107 -8.20 3.57 -5.83
CA PRO A 107 -7.42 3.53 -4.60
C PRO A 107 -6.44 4.71 -4.53
N TRP A 108 -6.05 5.08 -3.30
CA TRP A 108 -4.91 5.96 -3.09
C TRP A 108 -3.62 5.21 -2.79
N ALA A 109 -3.69 3.99 -2.24
CA ALA A 109 -2.54 3.13 -2.04
C ALA A 109 -2.96 1.65 -2.09
N ALA A 110 -3.32 1.03 -0.97
CA ALA A 110 -3.65 -0.39 -0.92
C ALA A 110 -4.84 -0.72 -1.86
N HIS A 111 -4.60 -1.61 -2.83
CA HIS A 111 -5.54 -1.83 -3.92
C HIS A 111 -6.03 -3.27 -4.04
N TYR A 112 -5.48 -4.21 -3.27
CA TYR A 112 -5.91 -5.60 -3.26
C TYR A 112 -5.69 -6.27 -1.90
N VAL A 113 -6.29 -7.43 -1.72
CA VAL A 113 -5.98 -8.38 -0.66
C VAL A 113 -5.81 -9.74 -1.32
N PRO A 114 -4.67 -10.42 -1.16
CA PRO A 114 -4.52 -11.81 -1.57
C PRO A 114 -5.66 -12.66 -0.98
N VAL A 115 -6.08 -13.72 -1.64
CA VAL A 115 -7.12 -14.60 -1.07
C VAL A 115 -6.65 -15.14 0.28
N PRO A 116 -7.33 -14.78 1.40
CA PRO A 116 -6.85 -15.13 2.74
C PRO A 116 -6.88 -16.63 2.98
N GLY A 117 -5.71 -17.19 3.29
CA GLY A 117 -5.55 -18.60 3.63
C GLY A 117 -6.30 -19.00 4.92
N PRO A 118 -6.39 -20.31 5.23
CA PRO A 118 -7.17 -20.81 6.37
C PRO A 118 -6.74 -20.25 7.74
N LYS A 119 -5.47 -19.89 7.89
CA LYS A 119 -4.93 -19.32 9.14
C LYS A 119 -5.33 -17.86 9.37
N ALA A 120 -5.71 -17.13 8.34
CA ALA A 120 -6.19 -15.74 8.45
C ALA A 120 -7.65 -15.67 8.92
N VAL A 121 -7.94 -16.29 10.06
CA VAL A 121 -9.29 -16.50 10.59
C VAL A 121 -10.09 -15.21 10.73
N TYR A 122 -9.47 -14.13 11.22
CA TYR A 122 -10.17 -12.85 11.43
C TYR A 122 -10.49 -12.13 10.13
N VAL A 123 -9.63 -12.23 9.13
CA VAL A 123 -9.89 -11.66 7.81
C VAL A 123 -11.00 -12.44 7.12
N ARG A 124 -11.00 -13.76 7.21
CA ARG A 124 -12.07 -14.60 6.67
C ARG A 124 -13.40 -14.30 7.35
N GLU A 125 -13.45 -14.18 8.68
CA GLU A 125 -14.63 -13.76 9.43
C GLU A 125 -15.15 -12.39 8.98
N LEU A 126 -14.25 -11.41 8.78
CA LEU A 126 -14.64 -10.11 8.24
C LEU A 126 -15.23 -10.25 6.84
N PHE A 127 -14.62 -11.03 5.96
CA PHE A 127 -15.11 -11.21 4.59
C PHE A 127 -16.42 -12.02 4.52
N GLU A 128 -16.70 -12.88 5.49
CA GLU A 128 -18.02 -13.47 5.68
C GLU A 128 -19.07 -12.41 6.04
N ASP A 129 -18.76 -11.55 7.02
CA ASP A 129 -19.62 -10.42 7.40
C ASP A 129 -19.89 -9.44 6.26
N LEU A 130 -18.93 -9.28 5.35
CA LEU A 130 -19.03 -8.40 4.17
C LEU A 130 -19.66 -9.10 2.95
N GLY A 131 -19.90 -10.41 3.02
CA GLY A 131 -20.46 -11.21 1.93
C GLY A 131 -19.48 -11.44 0.75
N VAL A 132 -18.20 -11.26 0.99
CA VAL A 132 -17.10 -11.59 0.05
C VAL A 132 -16.80 -13.09 0.08
N LEU A 133 -16.89 -13.69 1.25
CA LEU A 133 -16.80 -15.14 1.48
C LEU A 133 -18.19 -15.65 1.90
N ARG A 134 -18.70 -16.72 1.30
CA ARG A 134 -19.97 -17.37 1.66
C ARG A 134 -19.83 -18.86 1.54
N ASP A 135 -20.19 -19.59 2.58
CA ASP A 135 -20.15 -21.05 2.61
C ASP A 135 -18.76 -21.62 2.15
N GLY A 136 -17.69 -20.94 2.53
CA GLY A 136 -16.33 -21.29 2.13
C GLY A 136 -15.94 -20.93 0.68
N GLN A 137 -16.84 -20.32 -0.09
CA GLN A 137 -16.61 -19.92 -1.48
C GLN A 137 -16.38 -18.40 -1.59
N TRP A 138 -15.31 -18.02 -2.24
CA TRP A 138 -15.04 -16.61 -2.58
C TRP A 138 -15.99 -16.15 -3.70
N ASN A 139 -16.54 -14.96 -3.54
CA ASN A 139 -17.38 -14.36 -4.57
C ASN A 139 -16.49 -13.89 -5.73
N GLU A 140 -16.59 -14.59 -6.86
CA GLU A 140 -15.74 -14.34 -8.05
C GLU A 140 -15.86 -12.91 -8.60
N ARG A 141 -16.95 -12.19 -8.29
CA ARG A 141 -17.10 -10.77 -8.65
C ARG A 141 -16.00 -9.89 -8.02
N TYR A 142 -15.42 -10.32 -6.91
CA TYR A 142 -14.40 -9.56 -6.17
C TYR A 142 -12.99 -10.07 -6.44
N LEU A 143 -12.82 -11.13 -7.22
CA LEU A 143 -11.51 -11.54 -7.73
C LEU A 143 -11.13 -10.67 -8.92
N ALA A 144 -9.86 -10.35 -9.05
CA ALA A 144 -9.37 -9.59 -10.21
C ALA A 144 -9.71 -10.33 -11.50
N PHE A 145 -10.38 -9.64 -12.44
CA PHE A 145 -10.77 -10.25 -13.72
C PHE A 145 -9.53 -10.51 -14.58
N ALA A 146 -9.61 -11.53 -15.42
CA ALA A 146 -8.58 -11.81 -16.42
C ALA A 146 -8.66 -10.81 -17.60
N PRO A 147 -7.53 -10.43 -18.20
CA PRO A 147 -6.16 -10.72 -17.78
C PRO A 147 -5.78 -9.93 -16.52
N GLN A 148 -5.18 -10.62 -15.54
CA GLN A 148 -4.90 -10.01 -14.23
C GLN A 148 -3.67 -9.12 -14.28
N GLU A 149 -2.59 -9.61 -14.87
CA GLU A 149 -1.28 -8.97 -14.85
C GLU A 149 -0.63 -9.04 -16.23
N ARG A 150 0.21 -8.06 -16.52
CA ARG A 150 1.09 -8.09 -17.70
C ARG A 150 2.42 -7.41 -17.43
N LEU A 151 3.46 -7.90 -18.09
CA LEU A 151 4.80 -7.34 -18.03
C LEU A 151 5.25 -6.85 -19.41
N PHE A 152 5.75 -5.61 -19.47
CA PHE A 152 6.45 -5.11 -20.65
C PHE A 152 7.95 -5.38 -20.52
N LEU A 153 8.49 -6.22 -21.41
CA LEU A 153 9.92 -6.53 -21.44
C LEU A 153 10.41 -6.70 -22.88
N TYR A 154 11.63 -6.23 -23.14
CA TYR A 154 12.27 -6.34 -24.45
C TYR A 154 11.40 -5.87 -25.63
N GLY A 155 10.63 -4.77 -25.42
CA GLY A 155 9.79 -4.15 -26.46
C GLY A 155 8.48 -4.89 -26.75
N ARG A 156 8.04 -5.81 -25.89
CA ARG A 156 6.78 -6.56 -26.04
C ARG A 156 6.09 -6.80 -24.71
N TRP A 157 4.80 -7.03 -24.75
CA TRP A 157 4.00 -7.48 -23.63
C TRP A 157 4.00 -9.00 -23.48
N GLN A 158 3.95 -9.47 -22.24
CA GLN A 158 3.60 -10.84 -21.88
C GLN A 158 2.52 -10.84 -20.81
N ASP A 159 1.74 -11.93 -20.71
CA ASP A 159 0.83 -12.17 -19.61
C ASP A 159 1.61 -12.56 -18.35
N GLY A 160 1.15 -12.08 -17.19
CA GLY A 160 1.80 -12.27 -15.89
C GLY A 160 3.06 -11.43 -15.71
N ILE A 161 3.47 -11.25 -14.45
CA ILE A 161 4.64 -10.44 -14.07
C ILE A 161 5.91 -11.28 -14.01
N GLU A 162 5.82 -12.59 -13.74
CA GLU A 162 6.99 -13.47 -13.77
C GLU A 162 7.57 -13.53 -15.19
N PRO A 163 8.85 -13.17 -15.39
CA PRO A 163 9.45 -13.15 -16.71
C PRO A 163 9.45 -14.53 -17.37
N ALA A 164 8.86 -14.62 -18.57
CA ALA A 164 8.86 -15.82 -19.40
C ALA A 164 9.61 -15.60 -20.71
N VAL A 165 9.51 -14.38 -21.26
CA VAL A 165 10.14 -13.98 -22.51
C VAL A 165 11.64 -13.73 -22.31
N GLY A 166 12.47 -14.31 -23.18
CA GLY A 166 13.93 -14.11 -23.16
C GLY A 166 14.68 -15.00 -22.17
N LEU A 167 14.00 -15.86 -21.41
CA LEU A 167 14.63 -16.84 -20.52
C LEU A 167 15.41 -17.88 -21.32
N LYS A 168 16.67 -18.09 -20.97
CA LYS A 168 17.47 -19.25 -21.40
C LYS A 168 17.09 -20.47 -20.58
N GLN A 169 17.50 -21.65 -21.02
CA GLN A 169 17.25 -22.89 -20.29
C GLN A 169 17.78 -22.82 -18.83
N LYS A 170 19.00 -22.31 -18.65
CA LYS A 170 19.59 -22.11 -17.31
C LYS A 170 18.75 -21.20 -16.42
N ASP A 171 18.10 -20.16 -16.95
CA ASP A 171 17.25 -19.28 -16.19
C ASP A 171 15.98 -20.02 -15.72
N ARG A 172 15.31 -20.78 -16.62
CA ARG A 172 14.12 -21.57 -16.28
C ARG A 172 14.41 -22.59 -15.17
N GLU A 173 15.55 -23.26 -15.25
CA GLU A 173 16.01 -24.21 -14.22
C GLU A 173 16.19 -23.52 -12.86
N GLN A 174 16.64 -22.26 -12.84
CA GLN A 174 16.74 -21.49 -11.61
C GLN A 174 15.37 -21.11 -11.06
N PHE A 175 14.44 -20.63 -11.88
CA PHE A 175 13.07 -20.35 -11.44
C PHE A 175 12.40 -21.59 -10.85
N GLN A 176 12.47 -22.74 -11.55
CA GLN A 176 11.93 -24.00 -11.04
C GLN A 176 12.56 -24.39 -9.69
N ARG A 177 13.86 -24.32 -9.58
CA ARG A 177 14.58 -24.67 -8.33
C ARG A 177 14.25 -23.71 -7.18
N LEU A 178 14.00 -22.42 -7.48
CA LEU A 178 13.57 -21.45 -6.50
C LEU A 178 12.14 -21.76 -6.01
N GLU A 179 11.21 -22.07 -6.92
CA GLU A 179 9.84 -22.47 -6.53
C GLU A 179 9.83 -23.74 -5.66
N GLU A 180 10.67 -24.73 -5.96
CA GLU A 180 10.84 -25.91 -5.10
C GLU A 180 11.30 -25.51 -3.68
N ARG A 181 12.18 -24.50 -3.55
CA ARG A 181 12.59 -23.96 -2.25
C ARG A 181 11.42 -23.28 -1.53
N PHE A 182 10.66 -22.43 -2.21
CA PHE A 182 9.50 -21.77 -1.62
C PHE A 182 8.43 -22.79 -1.20
N ALA A 183 8.19 -23.81 -2.02
CA ALA A 183 7.28 -24.92 -1.64
C ALA A 183 7.74 -25.64 -0.37
N ALA A 184 9.05 -25.88 -0.20
CA ALA A 184 9.57 -26.48 1.01
C ALA A 184 9.35 -25.59 2.25
N TYR A 185 9.55 -24.28 2.12
CA TYR A 185 9.25 -23.31 3.20
C TYR A 185 7.75 -23.24 3.49
N ARG A 186 6.90 -23.20 2.50
CA ARG A 186 5.42 -23.25 2.64
C ARG A 186 4.99 -24.46 3.44
N ASN A 187 5.52 -25.63 3.11
CA ASN A 187 5.23 -26.88 3.80
C ASN A 187 5.80 -26.97 5.23
N SER A 188 6.77 -26.11 5.58
CA SER A 188 7.32 -26.06 6.93
C SER A 188 6.35 -25.56 7.99
N GLY A 189 5.32 -24.82 7.58
CA GLY A 189 4.33 -24.19 8.45
C GLY A 189 4.83 -22.96 9.21
N SER A 190 6.08 -22.51 8.98
CA SER A 190 6.67 -21.34 9.66
C SER A 190 6.35 -20.02 9.00
N PHE A 191 5.95 -20.03 7.75
CA PHE A 191 5.65 -18.83 6.96
C PHE A 191 4.15 -18.70 6.79
N THR A 192 3.51 -17.88 7.62
CA THR A 192 2.05 -17.77 7.70
C THR A 192 1.59 -16.32 7.65
N ILE A 193 0.32 -16.14 7.28
CA ILE A 193 -0.44 -14.92 7.50
C ILE A 193 -1.64 -15.32 8.40
N PRO A 194 -1.80 -14.76 9.61
CA PRO A 194 -0.90 -13.80 10.28
C PRO A 194 0.47 -14.40 10.64
N LEU A 195 1.48 -13.53 10.63
CA LEU A 195 2.88 -13.87 10.90
C LEU A 195 3.08 -14.50 12.28
N GLU A 196 2.43 -13.98 13.30
CA GLU A 196 2.53 -14.42 14.69
C GLU A 196 2.20 -15.92 14.88
N LEU A 197 1.43 -16.50 13.98
CA LEU A 197 1.06 -17.93 14.04
C LEU A 197 2.13 -18.89 13.52
N GLY A 198 3.14 -18.38 12.82
CA GLY A 198 4.16 -19.19 12.16
C GLY A 198 5.60 -18.81 12.52
N LEU A 199 5.83 -17.63 13.11
CA LEU A 199 7.17 -17.14 13.38
C LEU A 199 7.92 -18.13 14.32
N SER A 200 9.00 -18.69 13.81
CA SER A 200 9.76 -19.76 14.50
C SER A 200 11.23 -19.40 14.66
N ALA A 201 11.76 -19.55 15.86
CA ALA A 201 13.17 -19.31 16.16
C ALA A 201 14.15 -20.12 15.28
N LYS A 202 13.72 -21.27 14.73
CA LYS A 202 14.56 -22.09 13.83
C LYS A 202 14.91 -21.35 12.52
N ASP A 203 14.07 -20.39 12.12
CA ASP A 203 14.23 -19.64 10.88
C ASP A 203 14.89 -18.27 11.09
N GLN A 204 15.29 -17.96 12.34
CA GLN A 204 15.89 -16.67 12.72
C GLN A 204 17.18 -16.34 11.95
N ALA A 205 17.95 -17.36 11.59
CA ALA A 205 19.18 -17.17 10.82
C ALA A 205 18.95 -16.53 9.45
N LEU A 206 17.75 -16.71 8.85
CA LEU A 206 17.36 -16.07 7.59
C LEU A 206 17.20 -14.56 7.74
N ASP A 207 16.84 -14.09 8.93
CA ASP A 207 16.69 -12.65 9.18
C ASP A 207 18.03 -11.91 9.26
N GLY A 208 19.13 -12.64 9.51
CA GLY A 208 20.48 -12.08 9.51
C GLY A 208 21.10 -11.82 8.13
N LEU A 209 20.39 -12.16 7.04
CA LEU A 209 20.81 -11.99 5.66
C LEU A 209 19.80 -11.12 4.92
N SER A 210 20.26 -10.39 3.91
CA SER A 210 19.36 -9.82 2.92
C SER A 210 18.83 -10.91 1.98
N PHE A 211 17.67 -10.68 1.37
CA PHE A 211 17.10 -11.61 0.40
C PHE A 211 18.00 -11.78 -0.82
N SER A 212 18.67 -10.72 -1.24
CA SER A 212 19.65 -10.75 -2.32
C SER A 212 20.86 -11.64 -1.96
N GLU A 213 21.42 -11.52 -0.76
CA GLU A 213 22.52 -12.35 -0.28
C GLU A 213 22.12 -13.82 -0.19
N TRP A 214 20.91 -14.10 0.32
CA TRP A 214 20.39 -15.47 0.38
C TRP A 214 20.28 -16.08 -1.02
N LEU A 215 19.73 -15.35 -2.01
CA LEU A 215 19.64 -15.81 -3.40
C LEU A 215 21.02 -16.18 -3.97
N HIS A 216 22.01 -15.31 -3.77
CA HIS A 216 23.39 -15.57 -4.21
C HIS A 216 23.99 -16.80 -3.51
N GLN A 217 23.81 -16.94 -2.20
CA GLN A 217 24.30 -18.10 -1.44
C GLN A 217 23.65 -19.43 -1.89
N GLN A 218 22.39 -19.39 -2.39
CA GLN A 218 21.71 -20.53 -2.96
C GLN A 218 22.08 -20.79 -4.42
N GLY A 219 23.00 -20.01 -5.01
CA GLY A 219 23.50 -20.17 -6.36
C GLY A 219 22.50 -19.73 -7.46
N PHE A 220 21.67 -18.73 -7.17
CA PHE A 220 20.83 -18.06 -8.16
C PHE A 220 21.58 -16.86 -8.73
N ASP A 221 21.81 -16.86 -10.05
CA ASP A 221 22.56 -15.82 -10.79
C ASP A 221 21.80 -15.25 -12.00
N SER A 222 20.58 -15.71 -12.26
CA SER A 222 19.73 -15.21 -13.35
C SER A 222 19.31 -13.76 -13.11
N ARG A 223 19.65 -12.86 -14.06
CA ARG A 223 19.28 -11.44 -13.98
C ARG A 223 17.76 -11.24 -13.87
N LEU A 224 16.98 -11.99 -14.64
CA LEU A 224 15.51 -11.85 -14.61
C LEU A 224 14.90 -12.39 -13.32
N LEU A 225 15.48 -13.45 -12.74
CA LEU A 225 15.08 -13.93 -11.42
C LEU A 225 15.35 -12.88 -10.34
N HIS A 226 16.56 -12.32 -10.30
CA HIS A 226 16.88 -11.24 -9.36
C HIS A 226 15.99 -10.00 -9.56
N TRP A 227 15.68 -9.65 -10.81
CA TRP A 227 14.75 -8.56 -11.09
C TRP A 227 13.36 -8.84 -10.49
N TYR A 228 12.82 -10.05 -10.69
CA TYR A 228 11.50 -10.43 -10.21
C TYR A 228 11.43 -10.46 -8.69
N MET A 229 12.45 -11.01 -8.03
CA MET A 229 12.54 -11.01 -6.57
C MET A 229 12.66 -9.58 -6.00
N ASN A 230 13.43 -8.73 -6.68
CA ASN A 230 13.55 -7.33 -6.29
C ASN A 230 12.26 -6.54 -6.54
N TYR A 231 11.54 -6.84 -7.63
CA TYR A 231 10.22 -6.26 -7.90
C TYR A 231 9.25 -6.59 -6.74
N ALA A 232 9.14 -7.86 -6.36
CA ALA A 232 8.27 -8.29 -5.26
C ALA A 232 8.59 -7.59 -3.92
N CYS A 233 9.88 -7.41 -3.59
CA CYS A 233 10.28 -6.66 -2.39
C CYS A 233 9.93 -5.17 -2.48
N ARG A 234 10.05 -4.57 -3.65
CA ARG A 234 9.68 -3.15 -3.86
C ARG A 234 8.18 -2.93 -3.78
N ASP A 235 7.40 -3.88 -4.27
CA ASP A 235 5.95 -3.85 -4.27
C ASP A 235 5.38 -4.05 -2.86
N ASP A 236 5.70 -5.16 -2.21
CA ASP A 236 5.10 -5.55 -0.93
C ASP A 236 5.73 -4.83 0.29
N TYR A 237 7.00 -4.39 0.17
CA TYR A 237 7.75 -3.84 1.31
C TYR A 237 8.32 -2.43 1.09
N GLY A 238 8.25 -1.91 -0.12
CA GLY A 238 8.87 -0.64 -0.47
C GLY A 238 10.39 -0.63 -0.25
N ALA A 239 11.04 -1.78 -0.36
CA ALA A 239 12.47 -1.97 -0.12
C ALA A 239 13.11 -2.77 -1.27
N LEU A 240 14.41 -2.61 -1.49
CA LEU A 240 15.15 -3.47 -2.41
C LEU A 240 15.36 -4.85 -1.78
N ALA A 241 15.51 -5.88 -2.60
CA ALA A 241 15.87 -7.23 -2.12
C ALA A 241 17.21 -7.25 -1.33
N SER A 242 18.10 -6.28 -1.59
CA SER A 242 19.34 -6.07 -0.83
C SER A 242 19.12 -5.51 0.58
N ASP A 243 17.98 -4.86 0.83
CA ASP A 243 17.65 -4.21 2.10
C ASP A 243 16.59 -5.00 2.88
N THR A 244 15.93 -5.95 2.21
CA THR A 244 14.87 -6.80 2.78
C THR A 244 15.49 -8.03 3.42
N SER A 245 15.04 -8.37 4.63
CA SER A 245 15.37 -9.65 5.29
C SER A 245 15.06 -10.84 4.39
N ALA A 246 15.97 -11.82 4.32
CA ALA A 246 15.72 -13.04 3.56
C ALA A 246 14.52 -13.80 4.11
N TRP A 247 14.28 -13.75 5.42
CA TRP A 247 13.07 -14.31 6.02
C TRP A 247 11.81 -13.70 5.40
N ALA A 248 11.75 -12.36 5.28
CA ALA A 248 10.60 -11.66 4.72
C ALA A 248 10.45 -11.91 3.21
N GLY A 249 11.56 -11.90 2.44
CA GLY A 249 11.53 -12.24 1.02
C GLY A 249 11.00 -13.65 0.75
N ILE A 250 11.40 -14.63 1.58
CA ILE A 250 10.88 -16.00 1.51
C ILE A 250 9.40 -16.02 1.94
N HIS A 251 9.03 -15.28 2.98
CA HIS A 251 7.66 -15.22 3.47
C HIS A 251 6.70 -14.75 2.38
N TYR A 252 7.07 -13.77 1.57
CA TYR A 252 6.24 -13.29 0.46
C TYR A 252 5.75 -14.43 -0.44
N PHE A 253 6.67 -15.31 -0.86
CA PHE A 253 6.38 -16.43 -1.78
C PHE A 253 5.87 -17.70 -1.09
N SER A 254 6.04 -17.80 0.22
CA SER A 254 5.76 -19.07 0.94
C SER A 254 4.53 -19.01 1.85
N SER A 255 3.99 -17.83 2.14
CA SER A 255 2.85 -17.67 3.05
C SER A 255 1.48 -17.72 2.36
N ARG A 256 1.45 -17.71 1.02
CA ARG A 256 0.23 -17.64 0.18
C ARG A 256 -0.07 -19.00 -0.45
N GLU A 257 -1.35 -19.23 -0.75
CA GLU A 257 -1.80 -20.45 -1.42
C GLU A 257 -1.37 -20.45 -2.89
N VAL A 258 -1.05 -21.63 -3.43
CA VAL A 258 -0.54 -21.78 -4.82
C VAL A 258 -1.67 -21.67 -5.86
N GLU A 259 -2.90 -22.06 -5.49
CA GLU A 259 -4.05 -22.10 -6.41
C GLU A 259 -4.89 -20.81 -6.35
N GLU A 260 -4.25 -19.67 -6.21
CA GLU A 260 -4.96 -18.40 -6.14
C GLU A 260 -5.55 -18.03 -7.50
N LYS A 261 -6.89 -17.87 -7.57
CA LYS A 261 -7.59 -17.41 -8.78
C LYS A 261 -7.41 -15.91 -9.06
N GLY A 262 -6.45 -15.28 -8.41
CA GLY A 262 -6.20 -13.85 -8.40
C GLY A 262 -6.59 -13.20 -7.08
N PRO A 263 -6.06 -11.99 -6.78
CA PRO A 263 -6.37 -11.28 -5.55
C PRO A 263 -7.81 -10.75 -5.53
N LEU A 264 -8.31 -10.49 -4.32
CA LEU A 264 -9.54 -9.74 -4.13
C LEU A 264 -9.27 -8.25 -4.37
N THR A 265 -10.06 -7.63 -5.23
CA THR A 265 -9.93 -6.21 -5.57
C THR A 265 -11.26 -5.57 -5.94
N TRP A 266 -11.30 -4.25 -5.87
CA TRP A 266 -12.44 -3.39 -6.18
C TRP A 266 -11.94 -2.16 -6.94
N PRO A 267 -12.79 -1.42 -7.66
CA PRO A 267 -12.38 -0.18 -8.32
C PRO A 267 -11.65 0.78 -7.38
N GLU A 268 -12.16 0.98 -6.17
CA GLU A 268 -11.55 1.77 -5.09
C GLU A 268 -10.47 1.02 -4.28
N GLY A 269 -10.05 -0.14 -4.72
CA GLY A 269 -9.12 -0.99 -3.98
C GLY A 269 -9.63 -1.32 -2.58
N ASN A 270 -8.74 -1.38 -1.59
CA ASN A 270 -9.10 -1.65 -0.20
C ASN A 270 -9.98 -0.56 0.45
N GLY A 271 -10.19 0.55 -0.24
CA GLY A 271 -11.18 1.56 0.10
C GLY A 271 -12.59 1.00 0.21
N TRP A 272 -12.92 -0.03 -0.59
CA TRP A 272 -14.19 -0.74 -0.49
C TRP A 272 -14.39 -1.36 0.90
N ILE A 273 -13.37 -2.03 1.43
CA ILE A 273 -13.41 -2.64 2.77
C ILE A 273 -13.56 -1.54 3.83
N THR A 274 -12.78 -0.47 3.70
CA THR A 274 -12.84 0.69 4.59
C THR A 274 -14.26 1.27 4.64
N ARG A 275 -14.90 1.50 3.50
CA ARG A 275 -16.29 2.01 3.43
C ARG A 275 -17.27 1.09 4.17
N ARG A 276 -17.15 -0.22 3.99
CA ARG A 276 -18.02 -1.21 4.64
C ARG A 276 -17.81 -1.28 6.16
N LEU A 277 -16.57 -1.08 6.62
CA LEU A 277 -16.29 -0.95 8.05
C LEU A 277 -16.88 0.34 8.61
N LEU A 278 -16.71 1.47 7.91
CA LEU A 278 -17.29 2.76 8.31
C LEU A 278 -18.82 2.72 8.45
N GLU A 279 -19.53 2.05 7.52
CA GLU A 279 -20.98 1.87 7.59
C GLU A 279 -21.44 1.21 8.90
N ARG A 280 -20.58 0.42 9.56
CA ARG A 280 -20.90 -0.31 10.79
C ARG A 280 -20.57 0.45 12.08
N VAL A 281 -19.57 1.32 12.02
CA VAL A 281 -19.00 1.96 13.22
C VAL A 281 -18.97 3.49 13.16
N SER A 282 -19.68 4.09 12.19
CA SER A 282 -19.67 5.54 11.92
C SER A 282 -20.00 6.40 13.14
N GLU A 283 -20.92 5.97 13.99
CA GLU A 283 -21.34 6.69 15.20
C GLU A 283 -20.22 6.86 16.23
N ASN A 284 -19.22 5.96 16.19
CA ASN A 284 -18.08 5.97 17.11
C ASN A 284 -16.86 6.71 16.56
N ILE A 285 -16.91 7.22 15.31
CA ILE A 285 -15.76 7.81 14.65
C ILE A 285 -15.82 9.34 14.70
N ARG A 286 -14.69 9.94 15.08
CA ARG A 286 -14.50 11.39 15.00
C ARG A 286 -13.30 11.69 14.11
N THR A 287 -13.57 12.29 12.98
CA THR A 287 -12.55 12.75 12.01
C THR A 287 -12.08 14.16 12.36
N ASN A 288 -10.97 14.60 11.72
CA ASN A 288 -10.32 15.88 12.01
C ASN A 288 -9.93 16.04 13.49
N GLN A 289 -9.64 14.92 14.15
CA GLN A 289 -9.23 14.83 15.55
C GLN A 289 -7.78 14.35 15.64
N MET A 290 -6.84 15.28 15.50
CA MET A 290 -5.43 14.96 15.67
C MET A 290 -5.13 14.76 17.16
N VAL A 291 -4.81 13.51 17.54
CA VAL A 291 -4.25 13.23 18.87
C VAL A 291 -2.83 13.79 18.91
N HIS A 292 -2.54 14.57 19.96
CA HIS A 292 -1.24 15.22 20.12
C HIS A 292 -0.51 14.85 21.41
N ARG A 293 -1.18 14.19 22.36
CA ARG A 293 -0.59 13.70 23.60
C ARG A 293 -1.42 12.57 24.21
N ILE A 294 -0.73 11.59 24.77
CA ILE A 294 -1.32 10.48 25.52
C ILE A 294 -0.52 10.33 26.81
N THR A 295 -1.22 10.37 27.96
CA THR A 295 -0.60 10.23 29.29
C THR A 295 -1.26 9.11 30.06
N GLU A 296 -0.46 8.21 30.66
CA GLU A 296 -0.95 7.11 31.48
C GLU A 296 -0.78 7.42 32.96
N SER A 297 -1.78 7.08 33.76
CA SER A 297 -1.79 7.21 35.21
C SER A 297 -2.32 5.93 35.86
N ALA A 298 -2.23 5.85 37.19
CA ALA A 298 -2.84 4.76 37.94
C ALA A 298 -4.38 4.67 37.76
N ARG A 299 -5.03 5.78 37.41
CA ARG A 299 -6.49 5.88 37.28
C ARG A 299 -7.01 5.60 35.86
N GLY A 300 -6.15 5.61 34.86
CA GLY A 300 -6.53 5.46 33.44
C GLY A 300 -5.56 6.17 32.50
N VAL A 301 -6.00 6.39 31.28
CA VAL A 301 -5.25 7.06 30.23
C VAL A 301 -5.99 8.31 29.78
N SER A 302 -5.30 9.45 29.69
CA SER A 302 -5.80 10.67 29.08
C SER A 302 -5.26 10.81 27.66
N VAL A 303 -6.17 10.96 26.69
CA VAL A 303 -5.85 11.20 25.27
C VAL A 303 -6.29 12.63 24.92
N PHE A 304 -5.36 13.43 24.41
CA PHE A 304 -5.62 14.83 24.06
C PHE A 304 -5.70 14.99 22.55
N ALA A 305 -6.84 15.47 22.07
CA ALA A 305 -7.07 15.79 20.67
C ALA A 305 -7.79 17.14 20.53
N GLY A 306 -7.20 18.05 19.76
CA GLY A 306 -7.71 19.43 19.69
C GLY A 306 -7.78 20.08 21.07
N ASP A 307 -8.98 20.56 21.48
CA ASP A 307 -9.27 21.14 22.79
C ASP A 307 -9.98 20.18 23.77
N THR A 308 -9.95 18.87 23.49
CA THR A 308 -10.65 17.85 24.29
C THR A 308 -9.67 16.87 24.94
N GLU A 309 -9.87 16.58 26.20
CA GLU A 309 -9.27 15.48 26.96
C GLU A 309 -10.26 14.31 27.03
N PHE A 310 -9.89 13.16 26.38
CA PHE A 310 -10.63 11.92 26.52
C PHE A 310 -9.99 11.09 27.63
N GLN A 311 -10.76 10.83 28.70
CA GLN A 311 -10.31 10.01 29.83
C GLN A 311 -10.81 8.58 29.64
N ALA A 312 -9.89 7.64 29.43
CA ALA A 312 -10.19 6.27 29.10
C ALA A 312 -9.62 5.29 30.14
N GLU A 313 -10.21 4.10 30.22
CA GLU A 313 -9.61 2.97 30.93
C GLU A 313 -8.53 2.32 30.07
N PHE A 314 -8.79 2.18 28.78
CA PHE A 314 -7.88 1.60 27.80
C PHE A 314 -7.77 2.45 26.54
N VAL A 315 -6.57 2.38 25.92
CA VAL A 315 -6.31 2.99 24.62
C VAL A 315 -5.82 1.91 23.67
N ILE A 316 -6.42 1.83 22.49
CA ILE A 316 -5.90 1.07 21.36
C ILE A 316 -5.13 2.04 20.46
N PHE A 317 -3.80 1.93 20.49
CA PHE A 317 -2.91 2.76 19.67
C PHE A 317 -2.77 2.11 18.29
N ALA A 318 -3.64 2.51 17.37
CA ALA A 318 -3.71 2.00 15.99
C ALA A 318 -3.11 2.97 14.95
N ALA A 319 -2.46 4.03 15.41
CA ALA A 319 -1.65 4.90 14.57
C ALA A 319 -0.29 4.24 14.26
N PRO A 320 0.42 4.67 13.19
CA PRO A 320 1.76 4.17 12.89
C PRO A 320 2.70 4.27 14.09
N THR A 321 3.48 3.23 14.35
CA THR A 321 4.29 3.11 15.57
C THR A 321 5.34 4.22 15.68
N PHE A 322 5.84 4.76 14.56
CA PHE A 322 6.81 5.88 14.60
C PHE A 322 6.26 7.16 15.25
N LEU A 323 4.94 7.28 15.41
CA LEU A 323 4.31 8.40 16.13
C LEU A 323 4.36 8.25 17.64
N ALA A 324 4.54 7.05 18.16
CA ALA A 324 4.51 6.77 19.59
C ALA A 324 5.49 7.62 20.41
N PRO A 325 6.75 7.85 20.00
CA PRO A 325 7.69 8.72 20.72
C PRO A 325 7.28 10.19 20.81
N TYR A 326 6.37 10.63 19.95
CA TYR A 326 5.85 12.00 19.94
C TYR A 326 4.55 12.15 20.75
N LEU A 327 3.81 11.05 20.91
CA LEU A 327 2.49 11.06 21.53
C LEU A 327 2.51 10.57 22.98
N LEU A 328 3.39 9.63 23.30
CA LEU A 328 3.49 8.98 24.61
C LEU A 328 4.62 9.61 25.43
N GLU A 329 4.31 10.16 26.62
CA GLU A 329 5.31 10.85 27.45
C GLU A 329 6.51 9.98 27.86
N LYS A 330 6.30 8.69 28.02
CA LYS A 330 7.32 7.73 28.51
C LYS A 330 7.51 6.59 27.53
N PHE A 331 7.73 6.91 26.27
CA PHE A 331 7.99 5.90 25.27
C PHE A 331 9.49 5.88 24.91
N PRO A 332 10.16 4.73 24.97
CA PRO A 332 11.55 4.62 24.48
C PRO A 332 11.59 4.88 22.99
N GLY A 333 12.71 5.37 22.49
CA GLY A 333 12.91 5.55 21.06
C GLY A 333 12.71 4.23 20.30
N LEU A 334 12.47 4.34 19.01
CA LEU A 334 12.37 3.20 18.08
C LEU A 334 13.65 3.16 17.23
N HIS A 335 14.31 2.02 17.19
CA HIS A 335 15.58 1.83 16.47
C HIS A 335 15.43 0.87 15.28
N ASP A 336 14.58 -0.16 15.41
CA ASP A 336 14.44 -1.25 14.43
C ASP A 336 13.32 -1.00 13.40
N PHE A 337 12.61 0.13 13.52
CA PHE A 337 11.48 0.45 12.67
C PHE A 337 11.90 1.42 11.54
N VAL A 338 12.08 0.89 10.36
CA VAL A 338 12.41 1.66 9.16
C VAL A 338 11.18 1.73 8.24
N TYR A 339 10.87 2.93 7.74
CA TYR A 339 9.70 3.15 6.90
C TYR A 339 10.09 3.61 5.51
N SER A 340 9.38 3.07 4.52
CA SER A 340 9.53 3.39 3.12
C SER A 340 8.71 4.63 2.73
N PRO A 341 9.31 5.60 2.03
CA PRO A 341 8.56 6.65 1.37
C PRO A 341 7.98 6.16 0.03
N TRP A 342 6.76 6.60 -0.27
CA TRP A 342 6.04 6.25 -1.50
C TRP A 342 5.42 7.48 -2.15
N LEU A 343 5.25 7.39 -3.45
CA LEU A 343 4.42 8.27 -4.24
C LEU A 343 3.40 7.41 -4.98
N THR A 344 2.12 7.80 -4.89
CA THR A 344 1.07 7.24 -5.73
C THR A 344 0.44 8.36 -6.54
N ALA A 345 -0.03 8.05 -7.74
CA ALA A 345 -0.69 9.03 -8.57
C ALA A 345 -1.90 8.43 -9.27
N ASN A 346 -3.03 9.13 -9.22
CA ASN A 346 -4.21 8.78 -9.99
C ASN A 346 -4.24 9.60 -11.28
N LEU A 347 -4.11 8.89 -12.40
CA LEU A 347 -4.13 9.45 -13.74
C LEU A 347 -5.52 9.28 -14.34
N THR A 348 -6.23 10.36 -14.61
CA THR A 348 -7.49 10.33 -15.35
C THR A 348 -7.18 10.32 -16.85
N LEU A 349 -7.63 9.28 -17.53
CA LEU A 349 -7.44 9.10 -18.97
C LEU A 349 -8.77 9.31 -19.70
N ASP A 350 -8.76 10.23 -20.70
CA ASP A 350 -9.92 10.49 -21.55
C ASP A 350 -10.07 9.41 -22.64
N ARG A 351 -9.04 8.64 -22.89
CA ARG A 351 -9.02 7.43 -23.72
C ARG A 351 -7.88 6.52 -23.30
N TYR A 352 -7.99 5.25 -23.63
CA TYR A 352 -6.85 4.33 -23.47
C TYR A 352 -5.73 4.68 -24.47
N PRO A 353 -4.45 4.49 -24.06
CA PRO A 353 -3.34 4.56 -25.01
C PRO A 353 -3.42 3.46 -26.07
N ASP A 354 -2.86 3.73 -27.25
CA ASP A 354 -2.72 2.73 -28.29
C ASP A 354 -1.83 1.59 -27.77
N SER A 355 -2.41 0.41 -27.63
CA SER A 355 -1.71 -0.80 -27.18
C SER A 355 -1.70 -1.84 -28.30
N ARG A 356 -0.55 -2.45 -28.53
CA ARG A 356 -0.39 -3.58 -29.46
C ARG A 356 0.23 -4.74 -28.71
N GLY A 357 -0.27 -5.95 -28.96
CA GLY A 357 0.21 -7.18 -28.31
C GLY A 357 -0.77 -7.66 -27.27
N ALA A 358 -0.33 -7.94 -26.04
CA ALA A 358 -1.22 -8.42 -24.98
C ALA A 358 -2.32 -7.40 -24.61
N GLU A 359 -3.47 -7.93 -24.25
CA GLU A 359 -4.61 -7.10 -23.80
C GLU A 359 -4.26 -6.27 -22.56
N PRO A 360 -4.91 -5.11 -22.37
CA PRO A 360 -4.83 -4.39 -21.10
C PRO A 360 -5.24 -5.30 -19.94
N SER A 361 -4.45 -5.30 -18.88
CA SER A 361 -4.69 -6.07 -17.66
C SER A 361 -5.00 -5.16 -16.48
N TRP A 362 -5.45 -5.76 -15.40
CA TRP A 362 -5.66 -5.06 -14.14
C TRP A 362 -4.35 -4.42 -13.64
N ASP A 363 -3.27 -5.20 -13.56
CA ASP A 363 -1.94 -4.71 -13.17
C ASP A 363 -0.97 -4.71 -14.36
N THR A 364 -0.18 -3.67 -14.48
CA THR A 364 0.75 -3.45 -15.61
C THR A 364 2.12 -2.99 -15.12
N VAL A 365 3.13 -3.81 -15.38
CA VAL A 365 4.50 -3.63 -14.89
C VAL A 365 5.49 -3.51 -16.05
N PHE A 366 6.62 -2.82 -15.82
CA PHE A 366 7.66 -2.59 -16.83
C PHE A 366 9.00 -3.08 -16.33
N LEU A 367 9.67 -3.92 -17.13
CA LEU A 367 11.03 -4.38 -16.82
C LEU A 367 11.98 -3.17 -16.69
N ASP A 368 12.85 -3.21 -15.68
CA ASP A 368 13.85 -2.18 -15.41
C ASP A 368 13.27 -0.76 -15.23
N SER A 369 12.01 -0.65 -14.75
CA SER A 369 11.44 0.62 -14.34
C SER A 369 11.84 0.96 -12.89
N PRO A 370 12.11 2.24 -12.58
CA PRO A 370 12.24 2.69 -11.19
C PRO A 370 10.89 2.64 -10.44
N THR A 371 9.78 2.49 -11.15
CA THR A 371 8.42 2.45 -10.61
C THR A 371 7.87 1.02 -10.56
N LEU A 372 6.66 0.86 -10.08
CA LEU A 372 5.97 -0.44 -10.02
C LEU A 372 4.89 -0.56 -11.11
N GLY A 373 4.77 0.45 -11.97
CA GLY A 373 3.72 0.47 -12.98
C GLY A 373 2.40 1.03 -12.46
N TYR A 374 1.28 0.46 -12.90
CA TYR A 374 -0.05 0.97 -12.55
C TYR A 374 -1.11 -0.13 -12.53
N VAL A 375 -2.17 0.11 -11.75
CA VAL A 375 -3.41 -0.67 -11.83
C VAL A 375 -4.52 0.14 -12.49
N ASP A 376 -5.41 -0.54 -13.20
CA ASP A 376 -6.55 0.05 -13.89
C ASP A 376 -7.82 -0.09 -13.05
N ALA A 377 -8.35 1.00 -12.52
CA ALA A 377 -9.54 1.00 -11.69
C ALA A 377 -10.82 0.58 -12.45
N MET A 378 -10.85 0.73 -13.78
CA MET A 378 -11.99 0.30 -14.60
C MET A 378 -11.92 -1.16 -15.02
N HIS A 379 -10.83 -1.88 -14.76
CA HIS A 379 -10.69 -3.29 -15.12
C HIS A 379 -11.77 -4.17 -14.48
N GLN A 380 -12.18 -3.88 -13.25
CA GLN A 380 -13.27 -4.57 -12.53
C GLN A 380 -14.68 -4.10 -12.95
N SER A 381 -14.78 -3.25 -13.99
CA SER A 381 -16.08 -2.75 -14.47
C SER A 381 -16.83 -3.81 -15.26
N LEU A 382 -18.13 -3.93 -15.02
CA LEU A 382 -19.04 -4.78 -15.82
C LEU A 382 -19.64 -4.02 -17.01
N ARG A 383 -19.16 -2.81 -17.34
CA ARG A 383 -19.63 -2.07 -18.50
C ARG A 383 -19.18 -2.75 -19.79
N THR A 384 -20.08 -2.83 -20.76
CA THR A 384 -19.81 -3.43 -22.08
C THR A 384 -18.76 -2.66 -22.88
N PHE A 385 -18.67 -1.37 -22.64
CA PHE A 385 -17.70 -0.48 -23.31
C PHE A 385 -17.07 0.48 -22.29
N VAL A 386 -15.76 0.53 -22.29
CA VAL A 386 -14.95 1.40 -21.42
C VAL A 386 -13.97 2.14 -22.31
N ASP A 387 -14.19 3.46 -22.48
CA ASP A 387 -13.35 4.37 -23.26
C ASP A 387 -12.45 5.28 -22.40
N ARG A 388 -12.82 5.48 -21.14
CA ARG A 388 -12.13 6.32 -20.15
C ARG A 388 -11.80 5.50 -18.91
N THR A 389 -10.71 5.82 -18.25
CA THR A 389 -10.31 5.11 -17.03
C THR A 389 -9.57 6.02 -16.05
N VAL A 390 -9.31 5.48 -14.86
CA VAL A 390 -8.33 6.01 -13.91
C VAL A 390 -7.27 4.93 -13.68
N TRP A 391 -6.01 5.28 -13.93
CA TRP A 391 -4.88 4.44 -13.56
C TRP A 391 -4.29 4.92 -12.25
N THR A 392 -4.09 4.02 -11.31
CA THR A 392 -3.32 4.29 -10.09
C THR A 392 -1.90 3.84 -10.30
N PHE A 393 -0.99 4.78 -10.37
CA PHE A 393 0.43 4.58 -10.60
C PHE A 393 1.15 4.51 -9.26
N TYR A 394 2.11 3.59 -9.14
CA TYR A 394 2.83 3.30 -7.91
C TYR A 394 4.33 3.50 -8.05
N TRP A 395 4.91 4.19 -7.09
CA TRP A 395 6.35 4.38 -7.00
C TRP A 395 6.81 4.23 -5.56
N SER A 396 7.37 3.06 -5.22
CA SER A 396 8.14 2.90 -3.99
C SER A 396 9.50 3.57 -4.19
N LEU A 397 9.80 4.60 -3.41
CA LEU A 397 11.11 5.25 -3.43
C LEU A 397 12.09 4.37 -2.63
N ALA A 398 12.34 3.16 -3.13
CA ALA A 398 13.11 2.13 -2.45
C ALA A 398 14.62 2.35 -2.54
N GLU A 399 15.09 3.00 -3.62
CA GLU A 399 16.52 3.22 -3.85
C GLU A 399 17.08 4.31 -2.93
N GLY A 400 18.22 4.03 -2.30
CA GLY A 400 18.89 4.96 -1.40
C GLY A 400 18.25 5.08 0.00
N ALA A 401 18.71 6.07 0.76
CA ALA A 401 18.28 6.24 2.14
C ALA A 401 16.83 6.78 2.23
N PRO A 402 15.93 6.14 3.02
CA PRO A 402 14.56 6.60 3.19
C PRO A 402 14.42 8.07 3.61
N ALA A 403 15.33 8.57 4.44
CA ALA A 403 15.33 9.97 4.88
C ALA A 403 15.55 10.95 3.72
N GLN A 404 16.46 10.64 2.79
CA GLN A 404 16.73 11.46 1.60
C GLN A 404 15.52 11.45 0.65
N ASN A 405 14.89 10.29 0.48
CA ASN A 405 13.71 10.17 -0.36
C ASN A 405 12.48 10.89 0.24
N ARG A 406 12.35 10.93 1.57
CA ARG A 406 11.33 11.77 2.23
C ARG A 406 11.58 13.26 1.98
N GLN A 407 12.84 13.68 2.03
CA GLN A 407 13.20 15.06 1.71
C GLN A 407 12.89 15.39 0.24
N LEU A 408 13.22 14.48 -0.69
CA LEU A 408 12.88 14.62 -2.11
C LEU A 408 11.36 14.78 -2.34
N LEU A 409 10.54 13.99 -1.65
CA LEU A 409 9.07 14.12 -1.70
C LEU A 409 8.57 15.49 -1.25
N LEU A 410 9.25 16.13 -0.29
CA LEU A 410 8.86 17.45 0.22
C LEU A 410 9.36 18.59 -0.66
N GLU A 411 10.56 18.47 -1.24
CA GLU A 411 11.23 19.52 -1.98
C GLU A 411 10.73 19.67 -3.43
N LYS A 412 10.40 18.55 -4.07
CA LYS A 412 9.97 18.57 -5.47
C LYS A 412 8.51 18.96 -5.60
N ASP A 413 8.23 19.83 -6.57
CA ASP A 413 6.89 20.26 -6.88
C ASP A 413 6.10 19.22 -7.68
N TRP A 414 4.81 19.49 -7.87
CA TRP A 414 3.92 18.62 -8.64
C TRP A 414 4.35 18.48 -10.10
N ALA A 415 4.87 19.54 -10.71
CA ALA A 415 5.29 19.51 -12.11
C ALA A 415 6.47 18.54 -12.32
N TYR A 416 7.42 18.52 -11.39
CA TYR A 416 8.53 17.56 -11.41
C TYR A 416 8.02 16.12 -11.39
N TRP A 417 7.15 15.79 -10.46
CA TRP A 417 6.65 14.41 -10.33
C TRP A 417 5.74 14.02 -11.50
N LYS A 418 4.91 14.92 -11.98
CA LYS A 418 4.10 14.73 -13.21
C LYS A 418 5.00 14.34 -14.39
N GLU A 419 6.07 15.08 -14.64
CA GLU A 419 6.98 14.79 -15.75
C GLU A 419 7.71 13.45 -15.55
N ALA A 420 8.14 13.13 -14.32
CA ALA A 420 8.78 11.85 -14.02
C ALA A 420 7.86 10.64 -14.27
N ILE A 421 6.59 10.74 -13.86
CA ILE A 421 5.55 9.73 -14.11
C ILE A 421 5.31 9.55 -15.61
N LEU A 422 5.09 10.65 -16.33
CA LEU A 422 4.80 10.61 -17.76
C LEU A 422 6.00 10.05 -18.54
N HIS A 423 7.23 10.41 -18.16
CA HIS A 423 8.44 9.90 -18.80
C HIS A 423 8.58 8.38 -18.65
N ASP A 424 8.26 7.82 -17.48
CA ASP A 424 8.31 6.37 -17.30
C ASP A 424 7.21 5.65 -18.11
N LEU A 425 5.99 6.20 -18.12
CA LEU A 425 4.87 5.68 -18.90
C LEU A 425 5.11 5.76 -20.42
N GLU A 426 5.79 6.79 -20.92
CA GLU A 426 6.12 6.95 -22.34
C GLU A 426 7.00 5.82 -22.90
N ARG A 427 7.74 5.11 -22.03
CA ARG A 427 8.55 3.93 -22.42
C ARG A 427 7.69 2.83 -23.02
N VAL A 428 6.44 2.74 -22.62
CA VAL A 428 5.51 1.66 -22.99
C VAL A 428 4.23 2.16 -23.68
N HIS A 429 3.86 3.43 -23.46
CA HIS A 429 2.71 4.10 -24.01
C HIS A 429 3.12 5.43 -24.64
N SER A 430 3.59 5.39 -25.89
CA SER A 430 4.17 6.56 -26.57
C SER A 430 3.19 7.73 -26.75
N ASP A 431 1.90 7.50 -26.64
CA ASP A 431 0.83 8.50 -26.77
C ASP A 431 0.19 8.90 -25.42
N ILE A 432 0.77 8.48 -24.29
CA ILE A 432 0.16 8.68 -22.94
C ILE A 432 -0.16 10.15 -22.65
N ARG A 433 0.70 11.10 -23.05
CA ARG A 433 0.44 12.53 -22.84
C ARG A 433 -0.81 13.03 -23.57
N GLN A 434 -1.26 12.35 -24.60
CA GLN A 434 -2.47 12.69 -25.32
C GLN A 434 -3.70 12.05 -24.66
N CYS A 435 -3.51 11.00 -23.90
CA CYS A 435 -4.57 10.26 -23.22
C CYS A 435 -4.92 10.87 -21.87
N VAL A 436 -3.91 11.26 -21.09
CA VAL A 436 -4.08 11.79 -19.73
C VAL A 436 -4.62 13.21 -19.76
N SER A 437 -5.62 13.50 -18.95
CA SER A 437 -6.17 14.85 -18.71
C SER A 437 -5.84 15.39 -17.33
N ARG A 438 -5.63 14.50 -16.34
CA ARG A 438 -5.38 14.92 -14.97
C ARG A 438 -4.46 13.94 -14.25
N ILE A 439 -3.58 14.43 -13.39
CA ILE A 439 -2.72 13.64 -12.50
C ILE A 439 -2.81 14.21 -11.09
N ASP A 440 -3.43 13.48 -10.18
CA ASP A 440 -3.44 13.82 -8.76
C ASP A 440 -2.45 12.93 -8.02
N ILE A 441 -1.57 13.54 -7.23
CA ILE A 441 -0.41 12.87 -6.62
C ILE A 441 -0.53 12.88 -5.10
N MET A 442 -0.40 11.71 -4.48
CA MET A 442 -0.30 11.55 -3.03
C MET A 442 1.14 11.21 -2.64
N ARG A 443 1.67 11.93 -1.66
CA ARG A 443 3.01 11.72 -1.11
C ARG A 443 2.90 11.09 0.28
N MET A 444 3.61 9.99 0.50
CA MET A 444 3.60 9.25 1.76
C MET A 444 5.03 9.06 2.26
N GLY A 445 5.45 9.86 3.24
CA GLY A 445 6.83 9.81 3.76
C GLY A 445 7.13 8.54 4.57
N HIS A 446 6.12 7.92 5.18
CA HIS A 446 6.23 6.74 6.02
C HIS A 446 5.08 5.77 5.67
N ALA A 447 5.02 5.36 4.41
CA ALA A 447 3.89 4.58 3.89
C ALA A 447 3.84 3.16 4.45
N MET A 448 4.99 2.49 4.51
CA MET A 448 5.09 1.07 4.89
C MET A 448 6.31 0.85 5.74
N ILE A 449 6.19 0.01 6.77
CA ILE A 449 7.36 -0.51 7.47
C ILE A 449 8.14 -1.45 6.55
N ARG A 450 9.48 -1.35 6.57
CA ARG A 450 10.38 -2.25 5.84
C ARG A 450 10.77 -3.41 6.72
N PRO A 451 10.64 -4.66 6.26
CA PRO A 451 11.22 -5.82 6.93
C PRO A 451 12.73 -5.85 6.68
N ALA A 452 13.46 -4.92 7.29
CA ALA A 452 14.90 -4.79 7.14
C ALA A 452 15.63 -6.01 7.74
N VAL A 453 16.87 -6.22 7.32
CA VAL A 453 17.73 -7.29 7.88
C VAL A 453 17.81 -7.14 9.41
N GLY A 454 17.49 -8.20 10.15
CA GLY A 454 17.49 -8.25 11.61
C GLY A 454 16.19 -7.76 12.28
N SER A 455 15.22 -7.24 11.53
CA SER A 455 14.02 -6.65 12.12
C SER A 455 12.91 -7.64 12.42
N MET A 456 12.86 -8.80 11.73
CA MET A 456 11.75 -9.75 11.88
C MET A 456 11.74 -10.46 13.22
N PHE A 457 12.91 -10.63 13.85
CA PHE A 457 13.08 -11.21 15.18
C PHE A 457 13.55 -10.19 16.21
N SER A 458 13.36 -8.90 15.95
CA SER A 458 13.78 -7.81 16.84
C SER A 458 13.04 -7.85 18.18
N GLU A 459 13.80 -7.74 19.28
CA GLU A 459 13.25 -7.65 20.64
C GLU A 459 12.33 -6.45 20.82
N GLU A 460 12.61 -5.33 20.15
CA GLU A 460 11.79 -4.13 20.21
C GLU A 460 10.37 -4.40 19.65
N ARG A 461 10.27 -5.04 18.48
CA ARG A 461 9.01 -5.42 17.86
C ARG A 461 8.23 -6.40 18.75
N HIS A 462 8.89 -7.46 19.23
CA HIS A 462 8.28 -8.43 20.12
C HIS A 462 7.81 -7.82 21.45
N ARG A 463 8.55 -6.88 21.99
CA ARG A 463 8.14 -6.15 23.20
C ARG A 463 6.84 -5.40 22.98
N LEU A 464 6.70 -4.68 21.86
CA LEU A 464 5.49 -3.90 21.56
C LEU A 464 4.26 -4.80 21.34
N SER A 465 4.40 -5.91 20.64
CA SER A 465 3.28 -6.84 20.39
C SER A 465 2.77 -7.53 21.69
N ARG A 466 3.66 -7.65 22.70
CA ARG A 466 3.35 -8.27 24.00
C ARG A 466 2.89 -7.29 25.08
N LEU A 467 2.84 -6.00 24.79
CA LEU A 467 2.32 -5.02 25.76
C LEU A 467 0.91 -5.41 26.18
N ASP A 468 0.69 -5.48 27.50
CA ASP A 468 -0.58 -5.87 28.10
C ASP A 468 -1.02 -4.86 29.20
N GLY A 469 -0.64 -3.60 29.03
CA GLY A 469 -1.03 -2.48 29.91
C GLY A 469 -2.40 -1.89 29.55
N ARG A 470 -2.56 -0.60 29.87
CA ARG A 470 -3.74 0.19 29.48
C ARG A 470 -3.65 0.72 28.04
N ILE A 471 -2.45 0.78 27.48
CA ILE A 471 -2.21 1.17 26.10
C ILE A 471 -1.75 -0.07 25.32
N LEU A 472 -2.55 -0.50 24.35
CA LEU A 472 -2.27 -1.64 23.50
C LEU A 472 -2.00 -1.14 22.07
N PHE A 473 -0.89 -1.58 21.49
CA PHE A 473 -0.56 -1.28 20.11
C PHE A 473 -1.34 -2.18 19.14
N ALA A 474 -1.75 -1.64 18.02
CA ALA A 474 -2.61 -2.33 17.06
C ALA A 474 -2.36 -1.83 15.63
N ASN A 475 -1.26 -2.24 15.02
CA ASN A 475 -0.99 -1.95 13.61
C ASN A 475 -0.06 -3.01 13.00
N SER A 476 0.10 -3.00 11.69
CA SER A 476 0.94 -3.95 10.95
C SER A 476 2.45 -3.80 11.24
N ASP A 477 2.89 -2.69 11.82
CA ASP A 477 4.28 -2.50 12.24
C ASP A 477 4.71 -3.56 13.27
N LEU A 478 3.76 -4.08 14.06
CA LEU A 478 4.02 -5.13 15.03
C LEU A 478 4.44 -6.45 14.38
N SER A 479 4.03 -6.69 13.15
CA SER A 479 4.49 -7.82 12.34
C SER A 479 5.75 -7.50 11.54
N GLY A 480 6.10 -6.21 11.38
CA GLY A 480 7.21 -5.77 10.54
C GLY A 480 6.90 -5.84 9.04
N ILE A 481 5.65 -6.15 8.64
CA ILE A 481 5.15 -6.22 7.26
C ILE A 481 3.85 -5.42 7.15
N SER A 482 3.76 -4.55 6.16
CA SER A 482 2.62 -3.63 6.01
C SER A 482 1.58 -4.18 5.03
N ILE A 483 0.89 -5.25 5.40
CA ILE A 483 -0.22 -5.83 4.63
C ILE A 483 -1.54 -5.71 5.39
N PHE A 484 -2.66 -5.86 4.67
CA PHE A 484 -4.02 -5.73 5.21
C PHE A 484 -4.26 -6.71 6.36
N GLU A 485 -3.89 -7.96 6.17
CA GLU A 485 -4.18 -9.05 7.10
C GLU A 485 -3.48 -8.83 8.45
N GLU A 486 -2.25 -8.33 8.44
CA GLU A 486 -1.51 -8.04 9.68
C GLU A 486 -2.10 -6.85 10.43
N ALA A 487 -2.49 -5.79 9.71
CA ALA A 487 -3.16 -4.65 10.31
C ALA A 487 -4.50 -5.06 10.95
N GLN A 488 -5.27 -5.87 10.24
CA GLN A 488 -6.56 -6.38 10.71
C GLN A 488 -6.38 -7.30 11.93
N TYR A 489 -5.42 -8.22 11.88
CA TYR A 489 -5.11 -9.14 12.97
C TYR A 489 -4.79 -8.40 14.26
N HIS A 490 -3.84 -7.48 14.24
CA HIS A 490 -3.45 -6.72 15.44
C HIS A 490 -4.58 -5.81 15.95
N GLY A 491 -5.40 -5.26 15.06
CA GLY A 491 -6.59 -4.50 15.46
C GLY A 491 -7.59 -5.36 16.24
N VAL A 492 -7.88 -6.55 15.72
CA VAL A 492 -8.80 -7.51 16.36
C VAL A 492 -8.24 -8.02 17.69
N GLU A 493 -6.96 -8.39 17.74
CA GLU A 493 -6.32 -8.86 18.97
C GLU A 493 -6.35 -7.81 20.08
N ALA A 494 -6.02 -6.56 19.76
CA ALA A 494 -6.08 -5.48 20.73
C ALA A 494 -7.50 -5.26 21.28
N ALA A 495 -8.49 -5.28 20.39
CA ALA A 495 -9.91 -5.16 20.78
C ALA A 495 -10.36 -6.31 21.67
N GLN A 496 -9.97 -7.54 21.38
CA GLN A 496 -10.31 -8.72 22.20
C GLN A 496 -9.65 -8.66 23.59
N LYS A 497 -8.39 -8.24 23.67
CA LYS A 497 -7.69 -8.03 24.95
C LYS A 497 -8.40 -6.97 25.80
N VAL A 498 -8.75 -5.82 25.20
CA VAL A 498 -9.49 -4.74 25.87
C VAL A 498 -10.85 -5.24 26.35
N PHE A 499 -11.62 -5.89 25.47
CA PHE A 499 -12.94 -6.41 25.81
C PHE A 499 -12.88 -7.39 27.01
N LYS A 500 -11.89 -8.30 27.00
CA LYS A 500 -11.67 -9.22 28.11
C LYS A 500 -11.34 -8.50 29.41
N LYS A 501 -10.50 -7.45 29.38
CA LYS A 501 -10.11 -6.67 30.58
C LYS A 501 -11.26 -5.88 31.17
N LEU A 502 -12.24 -5.45 30.35
CA LEU A 502 -13.42 -4.71 30.81
C LEU A 502 -14.51 -5.60 31.43
N HIS A 503 -14.54 -6.91 31.09
CA HIS A 503 -15.62 -7.82 31.46
C HIS A 503 -15.15 -9.02 32.29
N GLY A 504 -13.87 -9.21 32.45
CA GLY A 504 -13.26 -10.32 33.22
C GLY A 504 -12.56 -9.84 34.45
#